data_1c13ef9d5d4fcc407f0fdf3ec79d6f19
#
_entry.id   1c13ef9d5d4fcc407f0fdf3ec79d6f19
#
_cell.length_a   1.000
_cell.length_b   1.000
_cell.length_c   1.000
_cell.angle_alpha   90.00
_cell.angle_beta   90.00
_cell.angle_gamma   90.00
#
_symmetry.space_group_name_H-M   'P 1'
#
loop_
_entity.id
_entity.type
_entity.pdbx_description
1 polymer ?
#
loop_
_entity_poly.entity_id
_entity_poly.type
_entity_poly.pdbx_seq_one_letter_code
_entity_poly.pdbx_strand_id
1 'polypeptide(L)'
;MDFVIGGAINIYASRKARSGRGRDIRRRRPAAPGQRALAITVGKAARGTVRRLRRGNGTAIPGMAALAIDAHLLSGLASEIRLGTVIVTGTNGKGTTCRMLAGVMRASGLLPITNQEGANQPRGLATTLLAHAGPGGHLPADDRAVGLFEVDEGSLPDVLSHVSPTTLVFTNVFRDQMDRYLDLDYLTRRWEHCLRSLPADTTLVLNADDPRLAYLGADLPNPRIFYGLDDTQHRRGLVDHTSDFPRCPRCTGELSYSCVFYAQLGHWSCAHCGLTRPAPQVRAAKVDLIGPASSRLQIVTPAGEAVLEIPVPGLYNAYNAVAAVAAATAGQLPGGALPAVSQMTPGFFRMEQVAIGGREVHLALAKNPNGYTEVLRALLRDGRPKHMLLALNDRDEEPDVSWIWDVDFESLCGLAPSAVLSGNRACDLAVRLKYAGWTDADAITVEPDPIGGLRLALARTPEGQPLWVVGTYQVLWQLRDWMRRQGLVSALWEA
;
A
#
# COMPACT_ATOMS: atom_id res chain seq x y z
N MET A 1 -19.10 -16.60 21.33
CA MET A 1 -18.65 -16.30 19.98
C MET A 1 -19.76 -15.65 19.14
N ASP A 2 -20.99 -16.09 19.27
CA ASP A 2 -22.14 -15.57 18.48
C ASP A 2 -22.57 -14.13 18.79
N PHE A 3 -22.30 -13.63 20.01
CA PHE A 3 -22.67 -12.27 20.43
C PHE A 3 -21.79 -11.19 19.79
N VAL A 4 -20.51 -11.49 19.50
CA VAL A 4 -19.55 -10.55 18.89
C VAL A 4 -19.79 -10.43 17.37
N ILE A 5 -20.15 -11.56 16.72
CA ILE A 5 -20.44 -11.59 15.27
C ILE A 5 -21.73 -10.82 14.98
N GLY A 6 -22.77 -10.97 15.82
CA GLY A 6 -24.04 -10.25 15.65
C GLY A 6 -23.91 -8.72 15.79
N GLY A 7 -22.98 -8.25 16.63
CA GLY A 7 -22.73 -6.81 16.81
C GLY A 7 -22.09 -6.14 15.59
N ALA A 8 -21.04 -6.74 15.04
CA ALA A 8 -20.33 -6.19 13.86
C ALA A 8 -21.23 -6.17 12.61
N ILE A 9 -22.01 -7.22 12.38
CA ILE A 9 -22.94 -7.32 11.26
C ILE A 9 -24.05 -6.26 11.35
N ASN A 10 -24.61 -6.03 12.54
CA ASN A 10 -25.67 -5.05 12.74
C ASN A 10 -25.21 -3.60 12.51
N ILE A 11 -23.98 -3.29 12.86
CA ILE A 11 -23.41 -1.94 12.72
C ILE A 11 -23.18 -1.60 11.25
N TYR A 12 -22.62 -2.52 10.47
CA TYR A 12 -22.44 -2.34 9.02
C TYR A 12 -23.78 -2.30 8.28
N ALA A 13 -24.75 -3.15 8.63
CA ALA A 13 -26.08 -3.18 8.05
C ALA A 13 -26.89 -1.91 8.33
N SER A 14 -26.78 -1.32 9.55
CA SER A 14 -27.49 -0.11 9.92
C SER A 14 -27.02 1.14 9.17
N ARG A 15 -25.74 1.21 8.77
CA ARG A 15 -25.21 2.29 7.93
C ARG A 15 -25.79 2.23 6.52
N LYS A 16 -25.87 1.06 5.91
CA LYS A 16 -26.42 0.92 4.54
C LYS A 16 -27.93 1.21 4.48
N ALA A 17 -28.69 0.89 5.52
CA ALA A 17 -30.11 1.23 5.62
C ALA A 17 -30.36 2.76 5.71
N ARG A 18 -29.40 3.52 6.23
CA ARG A 18 -29.45 5.00 6.27
C ARG A 18 -29.01 5.67 4.97
N SER A 19 -28.13 5.03 4.17
CA SER A 19 -27.62 5.56 2.91
C SER A 19 -28.58 5.45 1.72
N GLY A 20 -29.74 4.83 1.90
CA GLY A 20 -30.74 4.58 0.84
C GLY A 20 -31.42 5.82 0.23
N ARG A 21 -30.96 7.05 0.54
CA ARG A 21 -31.38 8.30 -0.09
C ARG A 21 -30.25 9.08 -0.74
N GLY A 22 -29.24 8.38 -1.30
CA GLY A 22 -28.17 8.98 -2.08
C GLY A 22 -28.64 9.41 -3.47
N ARG A 23 -28.36 10.66 -3.81
CA ARG A 23 -28.66 11.31 -5.09
C ARG A 23 -28.08 10.55 -6.27
N ASP A 24 -28.91 10.43 -7.28
CA ASP A 24 -28.76 10.12 -8.69
C ASP A 24 -27.33 10.18 -9.26
N ILE A 25 -26.57 9.09 -9.10
CA ILE A 25 -25.46 8.78 -10.01
C ILE A 25 -26.15 8.50 -11.35
N ARG A 26 -25.95 9.35 -12.34
CA ARG A 26 -26.57 9.38 -13.67
C ARG A 26 -27.12 8.02 -14.05
N ARG A 27 -28.45 7.86 -14.11
CA ARG A 27 -29.17 6.66 -14.53
C ARG A 27 -28.68 6.26 -15.91
N ARG A 28 -27.56 5.56 -15.99
CA ARG A 28 -27.22 4.82 -17.20
C ARG A 28 -28.09 3.58 -17.22
N ARG A 29 -28.69 3.28 -18.38
CA ARG A 29 -29.62 2.17 -18.57
C ARG A 29 -29.00 0.88 -17.97
N PRO A 30 -29.81 0.09 -17.22
CA PRO A 30 -29.33 -1.20 -16.72
C PRO A 30 -28.91 -2.07 -17.91
N ALA A 31 -27.91 -2.91 -17.72
CA ALA A 31 -27.47 -3.88 -18.72
C ALA A 31 -28.68 -4.74 -19.17
N ALA A 32 -28.70 -5.12 -20.44
CA ALA A 32 -29.74 -6.01 -20.95
C ALA A 32 -29.76 -7.34 -20.16
N PRO A 33 -30.93 -7.95 -19.95
CA PRO A 33 -31.01 -9.25 -19.28
C PRO A 33 -30.04 -10.25 -19.92
N GLY A 34 -29.17 -10.89 -19.12
CA GLY A 34 -28.15 -11.83 -19.60
C GLY A 34 -26.79 -11.21 -19.99
N GLN A 35 -26.70 -9.92 -20.26
CA GLN A 35 -25.43 -9.28 -20.64
C GLN A 35 -24.38 -9.42 -19.55
N ARG A 36 -24.74 -9.23 -18.28
CA ARG A 36 -23.86 -9.38 -17.12
C ARG A 36 -23.37 -10.82 -16.97
N ALA A 37 -24.26 -11.80 -17.10
CA ALA A 37 -23.91 -13.23 -17.03
C ALA A 37 -22.91 -13.62 -18.14
N LEU A 38 -23.14 -13.10 -19.36
CA LEU A 38 -22.21 -13.27 -20.48
C LEU A 38 -20.85 -12.64 -20.18
N ALA A 39 -20.81 -11.40 -19.68
CA ALA A 39 -19.58 -10.70 -19.31
C ALA A 39 -18.76 -11.51 -18.29
N ILE A 40 -19.41 -12.04 -17.25
CA ILE A 40 -18.76 -12.88 -16.23
C ILE A 40 -18.26 -14.20 -16.83
N THR A 41 -19.04 -14.85 -17.67
CA THR A 41 -18.64 -16.10 -18.32
C THR A 41 -17.39 -15.90 -19.19
N VAL A 42 -17.39 -14.87 -20.03
CA VAL A 42 -16.24 -14.53 -20.89
C VAL A 42 -15.03 -14.13 -20.03
N GLY A 43 -15.20 -13.31 -18.99
CA GLY A 43 -14.13 -12.94 -18.05
C GLY A 43 -13.54 -14.16 -17.35
N LYS A 44 -14.36 -15.10 -16.88
CA LYS A 44 -13.89 -16.36 -16.26
C LYS A 44 -13.15 -17.27 -17.25
N ALA A 45 -13.64 -17.37 -18.49
CA ALA A 45 -12.95 -18.11 -19.55
C ALA A 45 -11.58 -17.47 -19.86
N ALA A 46 -11.52 -16.16 -20.01
CA ALA A 46 -10.27 -15.42 -20.21
C ALA A 46 -9.28 -15.68 -19.04
N ARG A 47 -9.76 -15.66 -17.78
CA ARG A 47 -8.94 -15.99 -16.59
C ARG A 47 -8.38 -17.41 -16.69
N GLY A 48 -9.20 -18.40 -17.06
CA GLY A 48 -8.76 -19.79 -17.24
C GLY A 48 -7.67 -19.92 -18.31
N THR A 49 -7.83 -19.22 -19.45
CA THR A 49 -6.88 -19.21 -20.56
C THR A 49 -5.54 -18.58 -20.16
N VAL A 50 -5.55 -17.41 -19.52
CA VAL A 50 -4.33 -16.72 -19.06
C VAL A 50 -3.56 -17.59 -18.06
N ARG A 51 -4.25 -18.24 -17.12
CA ARG A 51 -3.63 -19.17 -16.16
C ARG A 51 -2.99 -20.37 -16.84
N ARG A 52 -3.65 -20.97 -17.84
CA ARG A 52 -3.12 -22.11 -18.60
C ARG A 52 -1.89 -21.74 -19.43
N LEU A 53 -1.90 -20.57 -20.05
CA LEU A 53 -0.80 -20.10 -20.89
C LEU A 53 0.38 -19.57 -20.09
N ARG A 54 0.29 -19.47 -18.76
CA ARG A 54 1.32 -18.90 -17.86
C ARG A 54 1.84 -17.53 -18.31
N ARG A 55 1.01 -16.74 -19.01
CA ARG A 55 1.35 -15.40 -19.50
C ARG A 55 0.84 -14.34 -18.53
N GLY A 56 1.76 -13.73 -17.75
CA GLY A 56 1.46 -12.63 -16.80
C GLY A 56 0.63 -13.06 -15.58
N ASN A 57 0.33 -12.10 -14.70
CA ASN A 57 -0.40 -12.33 -13.45
C ASN A 57 -1.92 -12.55 -13.66
N GLY A 58 -2.46 -12.42 -14.88
CA GLY A 58 -3.88 -12.65 -15.18
C GLY A 58 -4.86 -11.73 -14.46
N THR A 59 -4.40 -10.61 -13.94
CA THR A 59 -5.20 -9.74 -13.07
C THR A 59 -6.03 -8.70 -13.82
N ALA A 60 -5.59 -8.27 -15.00
CA ALA A 60 -6.26 -7.20 -15.77
C ALA A 60 -7.11 -7.72 -16.94
N ILE A 61 -6.62 -8.72 -17.70
CA ILE A 61 -7.25 -9.21 -18.93
C ILE A 61 -8.68 -9.71 -18.71
N PRO A 62 -8.98 -10.51 -17.67
CA PRO A 62 -10.34 -11.00 -17.43
C PRO A 62 -11.33 -9.85 -17.20
N GLY A 63 -10.93 -8.86 -16.38
CA GLY A 63 -11.76 -7.69 -16.12
C GLY A 63 -11.95 -6.81 -17.35
N MET A 64 -10.90 -6.61 -18.17
CA MET A 64 -11.01 -5.89 -19.44
C MET A 64 -12.01 -6.56 -20.39
N ALA A 65 -11.90 -7.87 -20.59
CA ALA A 65 -12.83 -8.61 -21.45
C ALA A 65 -14.27 -8.53 -20.95
N ALA A 66 -14.48 -8.61 -19.64
CA ALA A 66 -15.81 -8.51 -19.06
C ALA A 66 -16.39 -7.08 -19.15
N LEU A 67 -15.57 -6.05 -18.87
CA LEU A 67 -15.98 -4.64 -18.97
C LEU A 67 -16.27 -4.20 -20.41
N ALA A 68 -15.63 -4.81 -21.41
CA ALA A 68 -15.92 -4.57 -22.82
C ALA A 68 -17.34 -5.06 -23.20
N ILE A 69 -17.87 -6.07 -22.50
CA ILE A 69 -19.23 -6.59 -22.72
C ILE A 69 -20.23 -5.82 -21.84
N ASP A 70 -19.92 -5.62 -20.56
CA ASP A 70 -20.77 -4.88 -19.62
C ASP A 70 -19.96 -3.81 -18.89
N ALA A 71 -20.02 -2.57 -19.37
CA ALA A 71 -19.34 -1.42 -18.76
C ALA A 71 -19.83 -1.11 -17.33
N HIS A 72 -20.98 -1.63 -16.91
CA HIS A 72 -21.57 -1.46 -15.58
C HIS A 72 -21.27 -2.63 -14.65
N LEU A 73 -20.51 -3.63 -15.10
CA LEU A 73 -20.21 -4.83 -14.32
C LEU A 73 -19.61 -4.49 -12.94
N LEU A 74 -18.62 -3.60 -12.92
CA LEU A 74 -17.94 -3.22 -11.66
C LEU A 74 -18.93 -2.58 -10.68
N SER A 75 -19.68 -1.58 -11.11
CA SER A 75 -20.66 -0.90 -10.26
C SER A 75 -21.80 -1.82 -9.82
N GLY A 76 -22.26 -2.69 -10.73
CA GLY A 76 -23.31 -3.66 -10.44
C GLY A 76 -22.89 -4.67 -9.38
N LEU A 77 -21.71 -5.29 -9.52
CA LEU A 77 -21.23 -6.27 -8.54
C LEU A 77 -20.82 -5.61 -7.20
N ALA A 78 -20.17 -4.43 -7.24
CA ALA A 78 -19.81 -3.73 -6.02
C ALA A 78 -21.04 -3.33 -5.17
N SER A 79 -22.15 -2.98 -5.82
CA SER A 79 -23.40 -2.65 -5.11
C SER A 79 -24.09 -3.84 -4.43
N GLU A 80 -23.74 -5.06 -4.80
CA GLU A 80 -24.26 -6.29 -4.20
C GLU A 80 -23.54 -6.67 -2.89
N ILE A 81 -22.39 -6.04 -2.59
CA ILE A 81 -21.66 -6.27 -1.34
C ILE A 81 -22.45 -5.65 -0.18
N ARG A 82 -23.05 -6.50 0.65
CA ARG A 82 -24.03 -6.06 1.66
C ARG A 82 -23.48 -5.13 2.72
N LEU A 83 -22.29 -5.40 3.21
CA LEU A 83 -21.65 -4.56 4.23
C LEU A 83 -20.91 -3.33 3.64
N GLY A 84 -21.00 -3.14 2.32
CA GLY A 84 -20.33 -2.05 1.62
C GLY A 84 -18.86 -2.33 1.34
N THR A 85 -18.11 -1.26 1.03
CA THR A 85 -16.73 -1.37 0.59
C THR A 85 -15.84 -0.39 1.36
N VAL A 86 -14.62 -0.86 1.65
CA VAL A 86 -13.50 -0.05 2.13
C VAL A 86 -12.49 0.07 1.00
N ILE A 87 -12.08 1.27 0.66
CA ILE A 87 -11.02 1.54 -0.32
C ILE A 87 -9.81 2.08 0.42
N VAL A 88 -8.62 1.55 0.11
CA VAL A 88 -7.33 2.03 0.61
C VAL A 88 -6.52 2.55 -0.57
N THR A 89 -6.11 3.81 -0.50
CA THR A 89 -5.32 4.48 -1.53
C THR A 89 -4.18 5.30 -0.93
N GLY A 90 -3.30 5.83 -1.79
CA GLY A 90 -2.11 6.61 -1.45
C GLY A 90 -0.87 6.03 -2.12
N THR A 91 0.30 6.66 -1.98
CA THR A 91 1.51 6.28 -2.69
C THR A 91 2.10 4.97 -2.17
N ASN A 92 2.34 4.89 -0.87
CA ASN A 92 2.99 3.74 -0.23
C ASN A 92 2.08 3.10 0.83
N GLY A 93 2.28 1.81 1.09
CA GLY A 93 1.63 1.11 2.21
C GLY A 93 0.24 0.54 1.94
N LYS A 94 -0.40 0.83 0.80
CA LYS A 94 -1.75 0.37 0.44
C LYS A 94 -1.99 -1.11 0.72
N GLY A 95 -1.21 -1.98 0.08
CA GLY A 95 -1.37 -3.44 0.18
C GLY A 95 -1.10 -3.97 1.59
N THR A 96 -0.12 -3.40 2.30
CA THR A 96 0.17 -3.77 3.70
C THR A 96 -1.00 -3.39 4.61
N THR A 97 -1.53 -2.16 4.47
CA THR A 97 -2.71 -1.70 5.21
C THR A 97 -3.93 -2.57 4.92
N CYS A 98 -4.18 -2.94 3.65
CA CYS A 98 -5.26 -3.86 3.29
C CYS A 98 -5.11 -5.23 3.94
N ARG A 99 -3.91 -5.82 3.97
CA ARG A 99 -3.69 -7.12 4.62
C ARG A 99 -3.91 -7.07 6.13
N MET A 100 -3.39 -6.05 6.79
CA MET A 100 -3.60 -5.81 8.21
C MET A 100 -5.09 -5.67 8.53
N LEU A 101 -5.80 -4.84 7.78
CA LEU A 101 -7.25 -4.63 7.95
C LEU A 101 -8.05 -5.91 7.63
N ALA A 102 -7.66 -6.67 6.60
CA ALA A 102 -8.29 -7.96 6.29
C ALA A 102 -8.17 -8.97 7.45
N GLY A 103 -7.03 -8.98 8.14
CA GLY A 103 -6.84 -9.76 9.37
C GLY A 103 -7.83 -9.39 10.45
N VAL A 104 -7.98 -8.10 10.73
CA VAL A 104 -8.94 -7.59 11.72
C VAL A 104 -10.38 -7.92 11.32
N MET A 105 -10.74 -7.75 10.03
CA MET A 105 -12.07 -8.08 9.53
C MET A 105 -12.39 -9.57 9.70
N ARG A 106 -11.44 -10.47 9.37
CA ARG A 106 -11.63 -11.93 9.56
C ARG A 106 -11.76 -12.28 11.03
N ALA A 107 -10.94 -11.72 11.91
CA ALA A 107 -11.04 -11.91 13.35
C ALA A 107 -12.37 -11.38 13.94
N SER A 108 -13.01 -10.44 13.24
CA SER A 108 -14.37 -9.94 13.55
C SER A 108 -15.49 -10.77 12.94
N GLY A 109 -15.17 -11.91 12.27
CA GLY A 109 -16.16 -12.78 11.62
C GLY A 109 -16.61 -12.33 10.24
N LEU A 110 -15.98 -11.27 9.67
CA LEU A 110 -16.29 -10.78 8.33
C LEU A 110 -15.52 -11.54 7.25
N LEU A 111 -16.02 -11.50 6.02
CA LEU A 111 -15.41 -12.10 4.83
C LEU A 111 -14.96 -11.00 3.86
N PRO A 112 -13.73 -10.51 3.96
CA PRO A 112 -13.24 -9.47 3.06
C PRO A 112 -12.99 -10.03 1.66
N ILE A 113 -13.60 -9.39 0.65
CA ILE A 113 -13.31 -9.60 -0.76
C ILE A 113 -12.19 -8.62 -1.13
N THR A 114 -10.99 -9.13 -1.39
CA THR A 114 -9.79 -8.32 -1.65
C THR A 114 -9.25 -8.55 -3.04
N ASN A 115 -8.78 -7.49 -3.71
CA ASN A 115 -8.04 -7.63 -4.95
C ASN A 115 -6.60 -8.09 -4.71
N GLN A 116 -6.06 -8.83 -5.68
CA GLN A 116 -4.66 -9.26 -5.65
C GLN A 116 -3.71 -8.06 -5.83
N GLU A 117 -2.49 -8.21 -5.35
CA GLU A 117 -1.43 -7.22 -5.53
C GLU A 117 -1.23 -6.88 -7.02
N GLY A 118 -1.17 -5.59 -7.36
CA GLY A 118 -1.11 -5.10 -8.73
C GLY A 118 -2.46 -5.06 -9.49
N ALA A 119 -3.55 -5.54 -8.90
CA ALA A 119 -4.92 -5.46 -9.48
C ALA A 119 -5.70 -4.24 -8.97
N ASN A 120 -5.05 -3.09 -8.86
CA ASN A 120 -5.50 -1.89 -8.15
C ASN A 120 -6.17 -0.81 -9.04
N GLN A 121 -6.53 -1.18 -10.26
CA GLN A 121 -7.27 -0.35 -11.23
C GLN A 121 -8.68 -0.92 -11.47
N PRO A 122 -9.63 -0.18 -12.09
CA PRO A 122 -11.00 -0.65 -12.31
C PRO A 122 -11.09 -2.06 -12.93
N ARG A 123 -10.24 -2.35 -13.93
CA ARG A 123 -10.15 -3.66 -14.58
C ARG A 123 -9.72 -4.79 -13.63
N GLY A 124 -8.84 -4.49 -12.68
CA GLY A 124 -8.38 -5.45 -11.67
C GLY A 124 -9.48 -5.73 -10.63
N LEU A 125 -10.17 -4.69 -10.17
CA LEU A 125 -11.32 -4.82 -9.27
C LEU A 125 -12.45 -5.63 -9.94
N ALA A 126 -12.73 -5.37 -11.22
CA ALA A 126 -13.70 -6.15 -11.99
C ALA A 126 -13.27 -7.64 -12.05
N THR A 127 -11.96 -7.93 -12.28
CA THR A 127 -11.44 -9.31 -12.25
C THR A 127 -11.68 -9.96 -10.89
N THR A 128 -11.48 -9.23 -9.81
CA THR A 128 -11.70 -9.72 -8.45
C THR A 128 -13.16 -10.07 -8.23
N LEU A 129 -14.08 -9.15 -8.53
CA LEU A 129 -15.50 -9.36 -8.28
C LEU A 129 -16.10 -10.45 -9.19
N LEU A 130 -15.73 -10.48 -10.48
CA LEU A 130 -16.18 -11.55 -11.37
C LEU A 130 -15.71 -12.95 -10.94
N ALA A 131 -14.57 -13.04 -10.25
CA ALA A 131 -14.07 -14.31 -9.72
C ALA A 131 -14.97 -14.86 -8.60
N HIS A 132 -15.58 -13.99 -7.81
CA HIS A 132 -16.50 -14.35 -6.73
C HIS A 132 -17.96 -14.48 -7.21
N ALA A 133 -18.31 -13.92 -8.38
CA ALA A 133 -19.67 -13.99 -8.89
C ALA A 133 -20.08 -15.41 -9.31
N GLY A 134 -21.32 -15.78 -9.07
CA GLY A 134 -21.92 -17.03 -9.50
C GLY A 134 -22.27 -17.06 -11.01
N PRO A 135 -22.72 -18.22 -11.53
CA PRO A 135 -23.14 -18.37 -12.93
C PRO A 135 -24.29 -17.42 -13.32
N GLY A 136 -25.15 -17.07 -12.35
CA GLY A 136 -26.27 -16.14 -12.56
C GLY A 136 -25.86 -14.68 -12.71
N GLY A 137 -24.59 -14.35 -12.64
CA GLY A 137 -24.13 -12.97 -12.81
C GLY A 137 -24.15 -12.12 -11.54
N HIS A 138 -24.33 -12.74 -10.37
CA HIS A 138 -24.42 -12.08 -9.07
C HIS A 138 -23.38 -12.61 -8.08
N LEU A 139 -23.00 -11.77 -7.11
CA LEU A 139 -22.22 -12.24 -5.97
C LEU A 139 -23.08 -13.15 -5.08
N PRO A 140 -22.47 -14.15 -4.38
CA PRO A 140 -23.18 -14.89 -3.36
C PRO A 140 -23.76 -13.95 -2.30
N ALA A 141 -25.00 -14.21 -1.90
CA ALA A 141 -25.63 -13.46 -0.80
C ALA A 141 -25.02 -13.91 0.53
N ASP A 142 -23.97 -13.22 0.99
CA ASP A 142 -23.38 -13.43 2.30
C ASP A 142 -23.41 -12.11 3.10
N ASP A 143 -24.08 -12.15 4.25
CA ASP A 143 -24.26 -11.00 5.12
C ASP A 143 -22.94 -10.60 5.83
N ARG A 144 -21.89 -11.40 5.71
CA ARG A 144 -20.54 -11.12 6.26
C ARG A 144 -19.60 -10.53 5.21
N ALA A 145 -20.02 -10.51 3.92
CA ALA A 145 -19.16 -10.06 2.84
C ALA A 145 -18.95 -8.53 2.91
N VAL A 146 -17.68 -8.11 2.88
CA VAL A 146 -17.25 -6.71 2.82
C VAL A 146 -16.19 -6.56 1.73
N GLY A 147 -16.33 -5.53 0.89
CA GLY A 147 -15.28 -5.19 -0.07
C GLY A 147 -14.12 -4.51 0.62
N LEU A 148 -12.89 -4.95 0.35
CA LEU A 148 -11.67 -4.29 0.81
C LEU A 148 -10.71 -4.19 -0.37
N PHE A 149 -10.64 -2.99 -0.97
CA PHE A 149 -9.91 -2.80 -2.21
C PHE A 149 -8.72 -1.86 -2.04
N GLU A 150 -7.55 -2.37 -2.45
CA GLU A 150 -6.41 -1.53 -2.76
C GLU A 150 -6.66 -0.81 -4.09
N VAL A 151 -6.51 0.51 -4.12
CA VAL A 151 -6.71 1.32 -5.33
C VAL A 151 -5.50 2.21 -5.55
N ASP A 152 -5.00 2.17 -6.78
CA ASP A 152 -3.91 3.03 -7.24
C ASP A 152 -4.33 4.51 -7.16
N GLU A 153 -3.44 5.37 -6.73
CA GLU A 153 -3.70 6.79 -6.45
C GLU A 153 -4.24 7.55 -7.65
N GLY A 154 -3.74 7.29 -8.83
CA GLY A 154 -4.21 7.91 -10.06
C GLY A 154 -5.51 7.33 -10.58
N SER A 155 -5.82 6.08 -10.22
CA SER A 155 -7.04 5.38 -10.62
C SER A 155 -8.21 5.62 -9.66
N LEU A 156 -7.98 6.28 -8.52
CA LEU A 156 -9.02 6.54 -7.52
C LEU A 156 -10.27 7.23 -8.11
N PRO A 157 -10.17 8.31 -8.91
CA PRO A 157 -11.35 8.96 -9.48
C PRO A 157 -12.18 8.02 -10.36
N ASP A 158 -11.50 7.18 -11.15
CA ASP A 158 -12.17 6.23 -12.03
C ASP A 158 -12.87 5.13 -11.23
N VAL A 159 -12.23 4.62 -10.16
CA VAL A 159 -12.86 3.63 -9.27
C VAL A 159 -14.07 4.23 -8.56
N LEU A 160 -13.97 5.46 -8.03
CA LEU A 160 -15.08 6.13 -7.34
C LEU A 160 -16.26 6.45 -8.27
N SER A 161 -16.06 6.52 -9.59
CA SER A 161 -17.15 6.63 -10.55
C SER A 161 -17.99 5.35 -10.66
N HIS A 162 -17.48 4.21 -10.18
CA HIS A 162 -18.11 2.90 -10.22
C HIS A 162 -18.46 2.34 -8.84
N VAL A 163 -17.71 2.70 -7.81
CA VAL A 163 -17.81 2.14 -6.46
C VAL A 163 -18.01 3.26 -5.46
N SER A 164 -19.08 3.19 -4.67
CA SER A 164 -19.34 4.12 -3.55
C SER A 164 -18.88 3.45 -2.26
N PRO A 165 -17.70 3.82 -1.71
CA PRO A 165 -17.20 3.20 -0.51
C PRO A 165 -17.94 3.69 0.75
N THR A 166 -18.03 2.84 1.77
CA THR A 166 -18.44 3.24 3.12
C THR A 166 -17.29 3.88 3.91
N THR A 167 -16.05 3.50 3.55
CA THR A 167 -14.83 4.05 4.15
C THR A 167 -13.76 4.21 3.07
N LEU A 168 -13.12 5.36 3.05
CA LEU A 168 -12.01 5.67 2.16
C LEU A 168 -10.78 6.05 2.98
N VAL A 169 -9.70 5.25 2.84
CA VAL A 169 -8.48 5.37 3.62
C VAL A 169 -7.38 5.94 2.73
N PHE A 170 -6.74 7.01 3.18
CA PHE A 170 -5.56 7.60 2.54
C PHE A 170 -4.33 7.34 3.41
N THR A 171 -3.32 6.66 2.86
CA THR A 171 -2.10 6.32 3.59
C THR A 171 -1.10 7.47 3.66
N ASN A 172 -0.66 7.94 2.52
CA ASN A 172 0.29 9.05 2.32
C ASN A 172 0.25 9.50 0.86
N VAL A 173 0.87 10.64 0.59
CA VAL A 173 1.05 11.14 -0.77
C VAL A 173 2.48 11.63 -0.95
N PHE A 174 3.25 10.94 -1.81
CA PHE A 174 4.63 11.21 -2.14
C PHE A 174 4.82 11.22 -3.65
N ARG A 175 5.95 11.77 -4.12
CA ARG A 175 6.33 11.64 -5.53
C ARG A 175 6.51 10.18 -5.88
N ASP A 176 5.70 9.71 -6.82
CA ASP A 176 5.78 8.38 -7.42
C ASP A 176 5.15 8.47 -8.82
N GLN A 177 5.77 7.86 -9.81
CA GLN A 177 5.25 7.82 -11.18
C GLN A 177 4.93 9.22 -11.76
N MET A 178 5.84 10.19 -11.57
CA MET A 178 5.65 11.57 -12.01
C MET A 178 5.40 11.68 -13.53
N ASP A 179 5.94 10.74 -14.29
CA ASP A 179 5.68 10.63 -15.74
C ASP A 179 4.20 10.40 -16.07
N ARG A 180 3.44 9.79 -15.14
CA ARG A 180 2.02 9.52 -15.33
C ARG A 180 1.10 10.61 -14.76
N TYR A 181 1.52 11.24 -13.65
CA TYR A 181 0.61 12.11 -12.88
C TYR A 181 1.02 13.58 -12.87
N LEU A 182 2.07 13.95 -13.62
CA LEU A 182 2.58 15.31 -13.80
C LEU A 182 3.11 15.94 -12.51
N ASP A 183 2.26 16.11 -11.50
CA ASP A 183 2.64 16.59 -10.18
C ASP A 183 1.62 16.18 -9.10
N LEU A 184 2.00 16.31 -7.84
CA LEU A 184 1.17 15.94 -6.70
C LEU A 184 -0.01 16.90 -6.51
N ASP A 185 0.11 18.15 -6.93
CA ASP A 185 -0.99 19.13 -6.89
C ASP A 185 -2.10 18.75 -7.86
N TYR A 186 -1.73 18.26 -9.04
CA TYR A 186 -2.70 17.73 -10.00
C TYR A 186 -3.43 16.50 -9.43
N LEU A 187 -2.68 15.55 -8.85
CA LEU A 187 -3.24 14.34 -8.25
C LEU A 187 -4.23 14.67 -7.13
N THR A 188 -3.82 15.53 -6.18
CA THR A 188 -4.68 15.89 -5.04
C THR A 188 -5.90 16.70 -5.44
N ARG A 189 -5.79 17.61 -6.43
CA ARG A 189 -6.97 18.29 -7.01
C ARG A 189 -7.97 17.34 -7.65
N ARG A 190 -7.48 16.27 -8.32
CA ARG A 190 -8.37 15.21 -8.83
C ARG A 190 -9.07 14.47 -7.69
N TRP A 191 -8.36 14.21 -6.59
CA TRP A 191 -8.97 13.62 -5.40
C TRP A 191 -10.03 14.53 -4.79
N GLU A 192 -9.73 15.80 -4.56
CA GLU A 192 -10.70 16.79 -4.06
C GLU A 192 -11.96 16.85 -4.92
N HIS A 193 -11.79 16.81 -6.24
CA HIS A 193 -12.92 16.81 -7.16
C HIS A 193 -13.79 15.55 -7.02
N CYS A 194 -13.20 14.36 -7.01
CA CYS A 194 -13.97 13.11 -6.91
C CYS A 194 -14.60 12.90 -5.52
N LEU A 195 -13.95 13.40 -4.44
CA LEU A 195 -14.51 13.33 -3.09
C LEU A 195 -15.84 14.11 -2.95
N ARG A 196 -16.06 15.17 -3.74
CA ARG A 196 -17.32 15.95 -3.74
C ARG A 196 -18.51 15.13 -4.21
N SER A 197 -18.29 14.03 -4.93
CA SER A 197 -19.35 13.13 -5.40
C SER A 197 -19.63 11.95 -4.46
N LEU A 198 -18.88 11.81 -3.37
CA LEU A 198 -19.08 10.75 -2.41
C LEU A 198 -20.41 10.91 -1.64
N PRO A 199 -21.02 9.80 -1.23
CA PRO A 199 -22.09 9.83 -0.24
C PRO A 199 -21.63 10.55 1.03
N ALA A 200 -22.48 11.37 1.63
CA ALA A 200 -22.14 12.19 2.79
C ALA A 200 -21.80 11.35 4.04
N ASP A 201 -22.22 10.09 4.07
CA ASP A 201 -21.95 9.12 5.14
C ASP A 201 -20.65 8.31 4.92
N THR A 202 -19.97 8.46 3.77
CA THR A 202 -18.64 7.87 3.57
C THR A 202 -17.66 8.45 4.59
N THR A 203 -17.02 7.60 5.38
CA THR A 203 -15.99 8.03 6.34
C THR A 203 -14.64 8.14 5.66
N LEU A 204 -13.99 9.30 5.79
CA LEU A 204 -12.61 9.53 5.33
C LEU A 204 -11.64 9.22 6.47
N VAL A 205 -10.70 8.31 6.25
CA VAL A 205 -9.61 7.99 7.18
C VAL A 205 -8.33 8.62 6.65
N LEU A 206 -7.80 9.61 7.36
CA LEU A 206 -6.77 10.53 6.88
C LEU A 206 -5.56 10.52 7.80
N ASN A 207 -4.36 10.55 7.21
CA ASN A 207 -3.11 10.70 7.95
C ASN A 207 -2.97 12.15 8.45
N ALA A 208 -3.03 12.36 9.77
CA ALA A 208 -2.87 13.66 10.41
C ALA A 208 -1.46 14.24 10.21
N ASP A 209 -0.47 13.37 10.08
CA ASP A 209 0.94 13.74 9.99
C ASP A 209 1.34 14.17 8.57
N ASP A 210 0.50 13.87 7.56
CA ASP A 210 0.65 14.38 6.19
C ASP A 210 -0.18 15.67 6.03
N PRO A 211 0.44 16.86 5.89
CA PRO A 211 -0.29 18.13 5.84
C PRO A 211 -1.34 18.17 4.74
N ARG A 212 -1.07 17.55 3.59
CA ARG A 212 -1.96 17.55 2.45
C ARG A 212 -3.16 16.64 2.68
N LEU A 213 -2.95 15.44 3.21
CA LEU A 213 -4.04 14.52 3.56
C LEU A 213 -4.86 15.04 4.72
N ALA A 214 -4.23 15.67 5.71
CA ALA A 214 -4.94 16.26 6.84
C ALA A 214 -5.92 17.37 6.41
N TYR A 215 -5.62 18.07 5.32
CA TYR A 215 -6.49 19.10 4.76
C TYR A 215 -7.47 18.57 3.70
N LEU A 216 -7.23 17.39 3.15
CA LEU A 216 -8.06 16.78 2.10
C LEU A 216 -9.52 16.65 2.57
N GLY A 217 -10.43 17.18 1.79
CA GLY A 217 -11.86 17.13 2.11
C GLY A 217 -12.28 18.00 3.30
N ALA A 218 -11.50 19.04 3.65
CA ALA A 218 -11.80 19.93 4.77
C ALA A 218 -13.19 20.59 4.66
N ASP A 219 -13.63 20.87 3.43
CA ASP A 219 -14.93 21.51 3.14
C ASP A 219 -16.07 20.51 2.92
N LEU A 220 -15.83 19.21 3.10
CA LEU A 220 -16.83 18.17 2.88
C LEU A 220 -17.56 17.81 4.16
N PRO A 221 -18.86 17.43 4.06
CA PRO A 221 -19.66 17.02 5.23
C PRO A 221 -19.30 15.63 5.74
N ASN A 222 -18.41 14.91 5.08
CA ASN A 222 -18.06 13.53 5.36
C ASN A 222 -17.42 13.37 6.74
N PRO A 223 -17.77 12.34 7.53
CA PRO A 223 -17.08 12.02 8.76
C PRO A 223 -15.59 11.77 8.51
N ARG A 224 -14.72 12.28 9.37
CA ARG A 224 -13.27 12.12 9.26
C ARG A 224 -12.72 11.47 10.52
N ILE A 225 -11.84 10.48 10.33
CA ILE A 225 -11.00 9.91 11.38
C ILE A 225 -9.56 10.20 11.02
N PHE A 226 -8.89 10.93 11.87
CA PHE A 226 -7.46 11.20 11.72
C PHE A 226 -6.64 10.15 12.47
N TYR A 227 -5.54 9.71 11.84
CA TYR A 227 -4.59 8.83 12.49
C TYR A 227 -3.16 9.39 12.36
N GLY A 228 -2.25 8.97 13.24
CA GLY A 228 -0.87 9.45 13.21
C GLY A 228 -0.01 8.84 14.31
N LEU A 229 1.22 9.34 14.44
CA LEU A 229 2.17 8.94 15.48
C LEU A 229 2.34 10.09 16.48
N ASP A 230 2.41 9.73 17.77
CA ASP A 230 2.69 10.69 18.85
C ASP A 230 4.05 10.40 19.53
N ASP A 231 4.71 9.30 19.19
CA ASP A 231 5.99 8.92 19.77
C ASP A 231 7.14 9.73 19.19
N THR A 232 7.51 10.79 19.88
CA THR A 232 8.56 11.71 19.46
C THR A 232 9.98 11.15 19.59
N GLN A 233 10.19 9.94 20.15
CA GLN A 233 11.52 9.31 20.17
C GLN A 233 12.07 9.04 18.76
N HIS A 234 11.18 8.93 17.76
CA HIS A 234 11.54 8.76 16.34
C HIS A 234 11.71 10.08 15.59
N ARG A 235 11.71 11.21 16.32
CA ARG A 235 11.91 12.54 15.76
C ARG A 235 13.23 12.65 15.03
N ARG A 236 13.22 13.25 13.86
CA ARG A 236 14.40 13.69 13.09
C ARG A 236 14.62 15.18 13.24
N GLY A 237 15.87 15.61 13.09
CA GLY A 237 16.24 17.01 13.33
C GLY A 237 15.78 18.01 12.27
N LEU A 238 15.58 17.55 11.03
CA LEU A 238 15.25 18.39 9.88
C LEU A 238 14.19 17.69 8.99
N VAL A 239 13.45 18.49 8.24
CA VAL A 239 12.62 18.00 7.14
C VAL A 239 13.54 17.35 6.12
N ASP A 240 13.22 16.14 5.74
CA ASP A 240 14.05 15.28 4.90
C ASP A 240 14.15 15.85 3.46
N HIS A 241 15.25 15.59 2.76
CA HIS A 241 15.41 15.93 1.34
C HIS A 241 14.35 15.28 0.45
N THR A 242 13.74 14.20 0.93
CA THR A 242 12.61 13.52 0.27
C THR A 242 11.25 14.17 0.53
N SER A 243 11.21 15.32 1.25
CA SER A 243 9.97 16.05 1.52
C SER A 243 9.42 16.69 0.25
N ASP A 244 8.18 16.35 -0.08
CA ASP A 244 7.50 16.82 -1.28
C ASP A 244 6.65 18.08 -1.03
N PHE A 245 6.47 18.48 0.23
CA PHE A 245 5.55 19.58 0.59
C PHE A 245 6.03 20.43 1.78
N PRO A 246 6.92 21.36 1.56
CA PRO A 246 7.27 22.34 2.58
C PRO A 246 6.20 23.43 2.77
N ARG A 247 5.09 23.42 1.98
CA ARG A 247 4.10 24.50 1.94
C ARG A 247 2.74 24.07 2.49
N CYS A 248 2.08 25.04 3.13
CA CYS A 248 0.73 24.87 3.67
C CYS A 248 -0.28 24.59 2.54
N PRO A 249 -1.10 23.53 2.63
CA PRO A 249 -2.10 23.21 1.59
C PRO A 249 -3.23 24.25 1.52
N ARG A 250 -3.41 25.08 2.56
CA ARG A 250 -4.46 26.09 2.62
C ARG A 250 -4.03 27.45 2.06
N CYS A 251 -2.81 27.90 2.37
CA CYS A 251 -2.38 29.26 2.08
C CYS A 251 -1.02 29.36 1.39
N THR A 252 -0.39 28.23 1.07
CA THR A 252 0.94 28.12 0.45
C THR A 252 2.11 28.70 1.27
N GLY A 253 1.86 29.18 2.50
CA GLY A 253 2.89 29.61 3.44
C GLY A 253 3.77 28.43 3.89
N GLU A 254 4.93 28.75 4.46
CA GLU A 254 5.82 27.71 5.00
C GLU A 254 5.19 26.97 6.19
N LEU A 255 5.48 25.67 6.28
CA LEU A 255 5.12 24.85 7.42
C LEU A 255 6.29 24.77 8.40
N SER A 256 5.97 24.92 9.68
CA SER A 256 6.90 24.68 10.78
C SER A 256 6.63 23.29 11.38
N TYR A 257 7.69 22.56 11.74
CA TYR A 257 7.58 21.24 12.33
C TYR A 257 8.19 21.22 13.73
N SER A 258 7.41 20.77 14.71
CA SER A 258 7.93 20.45 16.05
C SER A 258 8.52 19.05 16.11
N CYS A 259 8.08 18.16 15.23
CA CYS A 259 8.58 16.80 15.07
C CYS A 259 8.45 16.37 13.62
N VAL A 260 9.52 15.83 13.03
CA VAL A 260 9.50 15.19 11.70
C VAL A 260 9.81 13.71 11.90
N PHE A 261 9.01 12.83 11.34
CA PHE A 261 9.24 11.39 11.36
C PHE A 261 10.00 10.91 10.12
N TYR A 262 9.49 11.16 8.94
CA TYR A 262 10.18 11.00 7.65
C TYR A 262 9.46 11.79 6.55
N ALA A 263 10.18 12.21 5.54
CA ALA A 263 9.70 13.10 4.48
C ALA A 263 8.95 14.30 5.09
N GLN A 264 7.71 14.58 4.66
CA GLN A 264 6.85 15.62 5.22
C GLN A 264 5.95 15.14 6.37
N LEU A 265 6.05 13.89 6.80
CA LEU A 265 5.21 13.37 7.88
C LEU A 265 5.72 13.81 9.24
N GLY A 266 4.85 14.40 10.04
CA GLY A 266 5.23 14.87 11.37
C GLY A 266 4.19 15.75 12.05
N HIS A 267 4.61 16.42 13.11
CA HIS A 267 3.80 17.39 13.84
C HIS A 267 4.07 18.78 13.27
N TRP A 268 3.17 19.28 12.48
CA TRP A 268 3.31 20.48 11.66
C TRP A 268 2.29 21.57 12.03
N SER A 269 2.64 22.80 11.71
CA SER A 269 1.78 23.96 11.84
C SER A 269 2.13 25.04 10.80
N CYS A 270 1.17 25.87 10.44
CA CYS A 270 1.35 27.03 9.58
C CYS A 270 1.17 28.31 10.39
N ALA A 271 2.26 29.06 10.59
CA ALA A 271 2.20 30.32 11.30
C ALA A 271 1.39 31.40 10.55
N HIS A 272 1.26 31.29 9.20
CA HIS A 272 0.58 32.27 8.39
C HIS A 272 -0.96 32.20 8.51
N CYS A 273 -1.56 31.01 8.48
CA CYS A 273 -3.02 30.86 8.49
C CYS A 273 -3.57 30.11 9.71
N GLY A 274 -2.71 29.68 10.64
CA GLY A 274 -3.11 28.97 11.84
C GLY A 274 -3.52 27.51 11.62
N LEU A 275 -3.38 26.97 10.38
CA LEU A 275 -3.66 25.55 10.15
C LEU A 275 -2.62 24.71 10.86
N THR A 276 -3.08 23.70 11.61
CA THR A 276 -2.22 22.79 12.38
C THR A 276 -2.58 21.33 12.11
N ARG A 277 -1.65 20.44 12.42
CA ARG A 277 -1.90 19.01 12.48
C ARG A 277 -3.16 18.75 13.31
N PRO A 278 -4.20 18.10 12.79
CA PRO A 278 -5.35 17.72 13.56
C PRO A 278 -4.96 16.67 14.61
N ALA A 279 -5.60 16.69 15.79
CA ALA A 279 -5.40 15.68 16.81
C ALA A 279 -5.89 14.32 16.27
N PRO A 280 -5.05 13.27 16.19
CA PRO A 280 -5.47 11.98 15.70
C PRO A 280 -6.33 11.25 16.72
N GLN A 281 -7.48 10.73 16.29
CA GLN A 281 -8.35 9.88 17.12
C GLN A 281 -7.76 8.48 17.30
N VAL A 282 -6.97 8.02 16.33
CA VAL A 282 -6.24 6.74 16.39
C VAL A 282 -4.76 7.04 16.25
N ARG A 283 -3.97 6.68 17.26
CA ARG A 283 -2.55 7.04 17.27
C ARG A 283 -1.68 5.97 17.86
N ALA A 284 -0.44 5.86 17.37
CA ALA A 284 0.58 5.13 18.09
C ALA A 284 1.22 6.07 19.13
N ALA A 285 0.94 5.80 20.40
CA ALA A 285 1.50 6.52 21.53
C ALA A 285 2.96 6.11 21.77
N LYS A 286 3.31 4.86 21.42
CA LYS A 286 4.67 4.32 21.49
C LYS A 286 4.92 3.39 20.32
N VAL A 287 6.15 3.46 19.78
CA VAL A 287 6.63 2.62 18.68
C VAL A 287 8.00 2.07 19.03
N ASP A 288 8.10 0.77 19.27
CA ASP A 288 9.37 0.08 19.46
C ASP A 288 9.71 -0.67 18.16
N LEU A 289 10.73 -0.22 17.43
CA LEU A 289 11.22 -0.87 16.21
C LEU A 289 12.23 -1.94 16.59
N ILE A 290 11.90 -3.22 16.38
CA ILE A 290 12.68 -4.38 16.85
C ILE A 290 13.53 -4.91 15.70
N GLY A 291 14.69 -4.31 15.48
CA GLY A 291 15.61 -4.70 14.40
C GLY A 291 14.96 -4.64 13.02
N PRO A 292 15.42 -5.48 12.06
CA PRO A 292 14.91 -5.50 10.69
C PRO A 292 13.68 -6.41 10.50
N ALA A 293 13.12 -7.01 11.57
CA ALA A 293 12.10 -8.06 11.46
C ALA A 293 10.71 -7.63 11.90
N SER A 294 10.59 -6.81 12.94
CA SER A 294 9.29 -6.54 13.55
C SER A 294 9.21 -5.16 14.21
N SER A 295 8.00 -4.77 14.61
CA SER A 295 7.77 -3.57 15.41
C SER A 295 6.66 -3.84 16.44
N ARG A 296 6.75 -3.18 17.62
CA ARG A 296 5.70 -3.20 18.65
C ARG A 296 5.13 -1.80 18.79
N LEU A 297 3.80 -1.72 18.80
CA LEU A 297 3.06 -0.46 18.84
C LEU A 297 2.10 -0.45 20.02
N GLN A 298 2.10 0.63 20.79
CA GLN A 298 1.02 0.94 21.71
C GLN A 298 0.06 1.90 21.02
N ILE A 299 -1.12 1.40 20.68
CA ILE A 299 -2.14 2.13 19.92
C ILE A 299 -3.22 2.63 20.88
N VAL A 300 -3.58 3.90 20.74
CA VAL A 300 -4.71 4.52 21.44
C VAL A 300 -5.81 4.76 20.41
N THR A 301 -7.03 4.32 20.75
CA THR A 301 -8.26 4.51 19.97
C THR A 301 -9.36 5.11 20.84
N PRO A 302 -10.46 5.62 20.29
CA PRO A 302 -11.62 6.04 21.07
C PRO A 302 -12.24 4.92 21.93
N ALA A 303 -12.01 3.65 21.58
CA ALA A 303 -12.51 2.48 22.31
C ALA A 303 -11.55 1.97 23.41
N GLY A 304 -10.34 2.53 23.51
CA GLY A 304 -9.31 2.11 24.46
C GLY A 304 -7.95 1.88 23.81
N GLU A 305 -7.05 1.27 24.56
CA GLU A 305 -5.67 1.01 24.16
C GLU A 305 -5.47 -0.45 23.72
N ALA A 306 -4.53 -0.67 22.82
CA ALA A 306 -4.10 -1.99 22.38
C ALA A 306 -2.59 -2.02 22.15
N VAL A 307 -1.96 -3.17 22.43
CA VAL A 307 -0.57 -3.42 22.06
C VAL A 307 -0.57 -4.35 20.86
N LEU A 308 0.10 -3.94 19.80
CA LEU A 308 0.24 -4.71 18.56
C LEU A 308 1.70 -5.04 18.30
N GLU A 309 1.98 -6.29 17.94
CA GLU A 309 3.27 -6.70 17.41
C GLU A 309 3.10 -7.01 15.92
N ILE A 310 3.76 -6.27 15.06
CA ILE A 310 3.66 -6.47 13.61
C ILE A 310 4.92 -7.12 13.07
N PRO A 311 4.81 -8.17 12.21
CA PRO A 311 5.96 -8.92 11.69
C PRO A 311 6.61 -8.21 10.49
N VAL A 312 6.73 -6.90 10.59
CA VAL A 312 7.35 -6.04 9.57
C VAL A 312 8.05 -4.86 10.25
N PRO A 313 9.26 -4.50 9.79
CA PRO A 313 10.06 -3.43 10.39
C PRO A 313 9.68 -2.05 9.85
N GLY A 314 10.20 -1.03 10.53
CA GLY A 314 10.23 0.34 10.03
C GLY A 314 9.01 1.18 10.39
N LEU A 315 9.25 2.49 10.50
CA LEU A 315 8.24 3.45 10.94
C LEU A 315 7.08 3.55 9.93
N TYR A 316 7.36 3.36 8.64
CA TYR A 316 6.34 3.33 7.58
C TYR A 316 5.32 2.19 7.78
N ASN A 317 5.74 1.04 8.33
CA ASN A 317 4.82 -0.04 8.66
C ASN A 317 4.03 0.23 9.96
N ALA A 318 4.59 1.01 10.88
CA ALA A 318 3.81 1.53 12.00
C ALA A 318 2.64 2.41 11.51
N TYR A 319 2.88 3.31 10.55
CA TYR A 319 1.80 4.08 9.90
C TYR A 319 0.76 3.18 9.23
N ASN A 320 1.19 2.14 8.51
CA ASN A 320 0.27 1.19 7.87
C ASN A 320 -0.63 0.48 8.89
N ALA A 321 -0.07 0.10 10.04
CA ALA A 321 -0.82 -0.53 11.13
C ALA A 321 -1.83 0.45 11.76
N VAL A 322 -1.41 1.68 12.05
CA VAL A 322 -2.31 2.71 12.62
C VAL A 322 -3.42 3.05 11.62
N ALA A 323 -3.13 3.13 10.32
CA ALA A 323 -4.13 3.31 9.26
C ALA A 323 -5.16 2.16 9.23
N ALA A 324 -4.70 0.91 9.36
CA ALA A 324 -5.57 -0.26 9.40
C ALA A 324 -6.48 -0.24 10.65
N VAL A 325 -5.93 0.14 11.82
CA VAL A 325 -6.71 0.30 13.05
C VAL A 325 -7.72 1.46 12.94
N ALA A 326 -7.33 2.58 12.30
CA ALA A 326 -8.23 3.70 12.06
C ALA A 326 -9.38 3.32 11.11
N ALA A 327 -9.10 2.52 10.08
CA ALA A 327 -10.12 1.97 9.20
C ALA A 327 -11.05 0.98 9.94
N ALA A 328 -10.50 0.14 10.82
CA ALA A 328 -11.27 -0.74 11.69
C ALA A 328 -12.18 0.07 12.65
N THR A 329 -11.66 1.16 13.21
CA THR A 329 -12.42 2.10 14.04
C THR A 329 -13.55 2.77 13.25
N ALA A 330 -13.28 3.21 11.99
CA ALA A 330 -14.29 3.74 11.09
C ALA A 330 -15.42 2.73 10.81
N GLY A 331 -15.06 1.46 10.66
CA GLY A 331 -15.99 0.35 10.50
C GLY A 331 -16.63 -0.11 11.80
N GLN A 332 -16.25 0.47 12.94
CA GLN A 332 -16.71 0.07 14.29
C GLN A 332 -16.45 -1.42 14.60
N LEU A 333 -15.31 -1.94 14.11
CA LEU A 333 -14.91 -3.31 14.41
C LEU A 333 -14.52 -3.46 15.88
N PRO A 334 -14.74 -4.66 16.48
CA PRO A 334 -14.44 -4.89 17.88
C PRO A 334 -12.97 -4.65 18.21
N GLY A 335 -12.68 -3.92 19.29
CA GLY A 335 -11.30 -3.66 19.75
C GLY A 335 -10.51 -4.94 20.04
N GLY A 336 -11.17 -6.01 20.49
CA GLY A 336 -10.55 -7.33 20.70
C GLY A 336 -10.05 -8.02 19.41
N ALA A 337 -10.47 -7.56 18.23
CA ALA A 337 -9.98 -8.07 16.95
C ALA A 337 -8.69 -7.35 16.45
N LEU A 338 -8.32 -6.21 17.03
CA LEU A 338 -7.17 -5.42 16.61
C LEU A 338 -5.83 -6.20 16.64
N PRO A 339 -5.56 -7.08 17.62
CA PRO A 339 -4.33 -7.89 17.61
C PRO A 339 -4.16 -8.75 16.35
N ALA A 340 -5.24 -9.01 15.59
CA ALA A 340 -5.14 -9.74 14.32
C ALA A 340 -4.37 -8.98 13.22
N VAL A 341 -4.08 -7.69 13.41
CA VAL A 341 -3.09 -6.96 12.60
C VAL A 341 -1.74 -7.70 12.58
N SER A 342 -1.38 -8.32 13.70
CA SER A 342 -0.14 -9.09 13.87
C SER A 342 -0.12 -10.42 13.09
N GLN A 343 -1.28 -10.93 12.69
CA GLN A 343 -1.41 -12.19 11.96
C GLN A 343 -1.25 -12.04 10.45
N MET A 344 -0.95 -10.82 10.00
CA MET A 344 -0.71 -10.59 8.57
C MET A 344 0.52 -11.35 8.07
N THR A 345 0.40 -12.02 6.96
CA THR A 345 1.56 -12.47 6.19
C THR A 345 2.11 -11.29 5.40
N PRO A 346 3.40 -10.94 5.52
CA PRO A 346 4.01 -9.91 4.69
C PRO A 346 3.75 -10.20 3.20
N GLY A 347 3.41 -9.17 2.45
CA GLY A 347 3.25 -9.33 1.01
C GLY A 347 4.56 -9.60 0.29
N PHE A 348 4.45 -9.97 -0.97
CA PHE A 348 5.62 -10.17 -1.81
C PHE A 348 6.51 -8.93 -1.78
N PHE A 349 7.81 -9.19 -1.63
CA PHE A 349 8.84 -8.13 -1.55
C PHE A 349 8.68 -7.14 -0.37
N ARG A 350 7.93 -7.51 0.67
CA ARG A 350 7.82 -6.73 1.91
C ARG A 350 8.68 -7.37 3.00
N MET A 351 10.00 -7.38 2.80
CA MET A 351 10.96 -8.17 3.57
C MET A 351 10.66 -9.69 3.47
N GLU A 352 10.26 -10.14 2.26
CA GLU A 352 10.04 -11.56 1.99
C GLU A 352 11.33 -12.33 2.20
N GLN A 353 11.28 -13.39 3.02
CA GLN A 353 12.43 -14.20 3.39
C GLN A 353 12.47 -15.48 2.57
N VAL A 354 13.63 -15.79 2.01
CA VAL A 354 13.87 -17.00 1.22
C VAL A 354 15.22 -17.60 1.60
N ALA A 355 15.26 -18.88 1.95
CA ALA A 355 16.52 -19.58 2.22
C ALA A 355 17.17 -20.06 0.90
N ILE A 356 18.41 -19.63 0.63
CA ILE A 356 19.16 -19.99 -0.58
C ILE A 356 20.59 -20.36 -0.19
N GLY A 357 21.00 -21.62 -0.42
CA GLY A 357 22.37 -22.06 -0.21
C GLY A 357 22.90 -21.82 1.20
N GLY A 358 22.09 -22.07 2.22
CA GLY A 358 22.46 -21.85 3.64
C GLY A 358 22.47 -20.38 4.08
N ARG A 359 21.98 -19.46 3.26
CA ARG A 359 21.86 -18.04 3.57
C ARG A 359 20.41 -17.59 3.54
N GLU A 360 20.08 -16.65 4.40
CA GLU A 360 18.76 -16.00 4.40
C GLU A 360 18.79 -14.80 3.45
N VAL A 361 17.91 -14.81 2.46
CA VAL A 361 17.76 -13.73 1.46
C VAL A 361 16.48 -12.97 1.76
N HIS A 362 16.60 -11.66 1.97
CA HIS A 362 15.45 -10.76 2.21
C HIS A 362 15.19 -9.91 0.98
N LEU A 363 13.96 -9.99 0.43
CA LEU A 363 13.55 -9.22 -0.72
C LEU A 363 12.74 -7.99 -0.28
N ALA A 364 13.21 -6.80 -0.61
CA ALA A 364 12.56 -5.53 -0.28
C ALA A 364 12.28 -4.70 -1.54
N LEU A 365 11.00 -4.36 -1.75
CA LEU A 365 10.58 -3.50 -2.84
C LEU A 365 10.80 -2.03 -2.49
N ALA A 366 11.49 -1.32 -3.35
CA ALA A 366 11.66 0.12 -3.30
C ALA A 366 11.53 0.69 -4.72
N LYS A 367 10.61 1.65 -4.92
CA LYS A 367 10.23 2.16 -6.24
C LYS A 367 10.14 3.68 -6.32
N ASN A 368 10.37 4.38 -5.21
CA ASN A 368 10.38 5.84 -5.12
C ASN A 368 11.33 6.28 -4.00
N PRO A 369 11.74 7.57 -3.94
CA PRO A 369 12.75 8.05 -2.99
C PRO A 369 12.40 7.74 -1.52
N ASN A 370 11.19 8.05 -1.11
CA ASN A 370 10.73 7.85 0.26
C ASN A 370 10.72 6.37 0.65
N GLY A 371 10.16 5.51 -0.21
CA GLY A 371 10.11 4.08 0.02
C GLY A 371 11.51 3.46 0.11
N TYR A 372 12.43 3.88 -0.77
CA TYR A 372 13.81 3.37 -0.77
C TYR A 372 14.56 3.80 0.50
N THR A 373 14.51 5.10 0.81
CA THR A 373 15.16 5.67 2.00
C THR A 373 14.66 4.98 3.28
N GLU A 374 13.35 4.77 3.43
CA GLU A 374 12.79 4.12 4.62
C GLU A 374 13.14 2.63 4.72
N VAL A 375 13.24 1.92 3.58
CA VAL A 375 13.74 0.54 3.55
C VAL A 375 15.18 0.51 4.02
N LEU A 376 16.07 1.36 3.48
CA LEU A 376 17.47 1.43 3.91
C LEU A 376 17.58 1.73 5.41
N ARG A 377 16.85 2.70 5.91
CA ARG A 377 16.83 3.06 7.33
C ARG A 377 16.38 1.92 8.24
N ALA A 378 15.37 1.16 7.81
CA ALA A 378 14.91 -0.01 8.56
C ALA A 378 16.01 -1.09 8.64
N LEU A 379 16.73 -1.32 7.54
CA LEU A 379 17.83 -2.29 7.47
C LEU A 379 19.04 -1.88 8.28
N LEU A 380 19.40 -0.60 8.27
CA LEU A 380 20.61 -0.08 8.89
C LEU A 380 20.47 0.21 10.40
N ARG A 381 19.25 0.09 10.94
CA ARG A 381 18.94 0.49 12.32
C ARG A 381 19.79 -0.24 13.39
N ASP A 382 20.16 -1.48 13.16
CA ASP A 382 20.96 -2.28 14.11
C ASP A 382 22.46 -1.97 14.07
N GLY A 383 22.90 -1.07 13.18
CA GLY A 383 24.28 -0.65 13.00
C GLY A 383 25.25 -1.75 12.53
N ARG A 384 24.72 -2.93 12.15
CA ARG A 384 25.54 -4.04 11.69
C ARG A 384 25.84 -3.92 10.20
N PRO A 385 27.00 -4.39 9.72
CA PRO A 385 27.28 -4.46 8.30
C PRO A 385 26.24 -5.27 7.52
N LYS A 386 25.90 -4.82 6.31
CA LYS A 386 24.91 -5.45 5.44
C LYS A 386 25.54 -5.89 4.11
N HIS A 387 25.32 -7.15 3.74
CA HIS A 387 25.60 -7.64 2.39
C HIS A 387 24.40 -7.32 1.52
N MET A 388 24.61 -6.61 0.40
CA MET A 388 23.51 -6.04 -0.36
C MET A 388 23.56 -6.39 -1.85
N LEU A 389 22.38 -6.62 -2.42
CA LEU A 389 22.11 -6.53 -3.84
C LEU A 389 21.13 -5.37 -4.04
N LEU A 390 21.60 -4.30 -4.68
CA LEU A 390 20.76 -3.15 -5.03
C LEU A 390 20.42 -3.25 -6.53
N ALA A 391 19.14 -3.24 -6.86
CA ALA A 391 18.72 -3.54 -8.22
C ALA A 391 17.70 -2.53 -8.76
N LEU A 392 18.00 -1.98 -9.95
CA LEU A 392 17.22 -0.92 -10.58
C LEU A 392 16.95 -1.26 -12.05
N ASN A 393 15.67 -1.29 -12.40
CA ASN A 393 15.21 -1.27 -13.78
C ASN A 393 14.37 -0.02 -14.03
N ASP A 394 14.51 0.55 -15.22
CA ASP A 394 13.48 1.39 -15.80
C ASP A 394 12.33 0.51 -16.34
N ARG A 395 11.21 1.13 -16.61
CA ARG A 395 10.03 0.51 -17.22
C ARG A 395 9.71 1.23 -18.52
N ASP A 396 9.11 0.51 -19.47
CA ASP A 396 8.61 1.14 -20.69
C ASP A 396 7.61 2.27 -20.40
N GLU A 397 6.86 2.15 -19.30
CA GLU A 397 5.88 3.15 -18.85
C GLU A 397 6.44 4.17 -17.83
N GLU A 398 7.65 3.94 -17.30
CA GLU A 398 8.32 4.75 -16.29
C GLU A 398 9.84 4.75 -16.55
N PRO A 399 10.31 5.42 -17.61
CA PRO A 399 11.73 5.40 -17.99
C PRO A 399 12.60 6.27 -17.08
N ASP A 400 12.01 7.21 -16.34
CA ASP A 400 12.74 8.10 -15.45
C ASP A 400 13.17 7.39 -14.17
N VAL A 401 14.48 7.29 -13.98
CA VAL A 401 15.11 6.77 -12.76
C VAL A 401 15.85 7.87 -12.00
N SER A 402 15.69 9.13 -12.38
CA SER A 402 16.37 10.27 -11.73
C SER A 402 16.01 10.40 -10.24
N TRP A 403 14.88 9.86 -9.83
CA TRP A 403 14.45 9.83 -8.44
C TRP A 403 15.46 9.14 -7.48
N ILE A 404 16.38 8.30 -7.99
CA ILE A 404 17.44 7.70 -7.15
C ILE A 404 18.37 8.75 -6.53
N TRP A 405 18.45 9.96 -7.12
CA TRP A 405 19.25 11.06 -6.59
C TRP A 405 18.70 11.64 -5.28
N ASP A 406 17.41 11.46 -5.03
CA ASP A 406 16.75 11.88 -3.80
C ASP A 406 16.78 10.80 -2.70
N VAL A 407 17.32 9.59 -2.98
CA VAL A 407 17.45 8.51 -1.99
C VAL A 407 18.68 8.76 -1.11
N ASP A 408 18.54 8.54 0.20
CA ASP A 408 19.61 8.66 1.20
C ASP A 408 20.57 7.44 1.14
N PHE A 409 21.33 7.31 0.06
CA PHE A 409 22.37 6.28 -0.05
C PHE A 409 23.61 6.58 0.78
N GLU A 410 23.77 7.83 1.20
CA GLU A 410 24.83 8.28 2.10
C GLU A 410 24.83 7.48 3.41
N SER A 411 23.66 7.10 3.89
CA SER A 411 23.47 6.28 5.09
C SER A 411 24.06 4.87 5.00
N LEU A 412 24.32 4.37 3.78
CA LEU A 412 24.98 3.08 3.57
C LEU A 412 26.49 3.12 3.80
N CYS A 413 27.13 4.29 3.72
CA CYS A 413 28.57 4.44 3.83
C CYS A 413 29.08 3.88 5.17
N GLY A 414 30.02 2.95 5.10
CA GLY A 414 30.59 2.28 6.28
C GLY A 414 29.73 1.16 6.88
N LEU A 415 28.46 1.03 6.47
CA LEU A 415 27.56 -0.03 6.95
C LEU A 415 27.30 -1.13 5.92
N ALA A 416 27.65 -0.90 4.65
CA ALA A 416 27.62 -1.93 3.64
C ALA A 416 29.02 -2.14 3.06
N PRO A 417 29.76 -3.17 3.52
CA PRO A 417 31.16 -3.41 3.12
C PRO A 417 31.27 -3.79 1.64
N SER A 418 30.20 -4.31 1.05
CA SER A 418 30.13 -4.57 -0.39
C SER A 418 28.67 -4.55 -0.86
N ALA A 419 28.47 -4.06 -2.09
CA ALA A 419 27.18 -4.14 -2.78
C ALA A 419 27.39 -4.66 -4.20
N VAL A 420 26.47 -5.55 -4.62
CA VAL A 420 26.29 -5.91 -6.02
C VAL A 420 25.16 -5.03 -6.56
N LEU A 421 25.41 -4.38 -7.71
CA LEU A 421 24.45 -3.52 -8.38
C LEU A 421 23.93 -4.23 -9.62
N SER A 422 22.62 -4.29 -9.80
CA SER A 422 22.02 -5.08 -10.86
C SER A 422 20.82 -4.39 -11.50
N GLY A 423 20.32 -4.99 -12.58
CA GLY A 423 19.26 -4.44 -13.42
C GLY A 423 19.82 -3.64 -14.61
N ASN A 424 18.93 -3.25 -15.52
CA ASN A 424 19.33 -2.53 -16.74
C ASN A 424 19.84 -1.09 -16.45
N ARG A 425 19.60 -0.57 -15.24
CA ARG A 425 20.07 0.74 -14.75
C ARG A 425 21.12 0.61 -13.62
N ALA A 426 21.81 -0.52 -13.56
CA ALA A 426 22.85 -0.77 -12.56
C ALA A 426 23.99 0.26 -12.60
N CYS A 427 24.34 0.77 -13.79
CA CYS A 427 25.36 1.80 -13.95
C CYS A 427 24.91 3.14 -13.34
N ASP A 428 23.63 3.50 -13.43
CA ASP A 428 23.10 4.71 -12.79
C ASP A 428 23.20 4.62 -11.27
N LEU A 429 22.91 3.44 -10.69
CA LEU A 429 23.13 3.18 -9.26
C LEU A 429 24.62 3.32 -8.90
N ALA A 430 25.54 2.79 -9.73
CA ALA A 430 26.97 2.90 -9.48
C ALA A 430 27.44 4.36 -9.43
N VAL A 431 26.97 5.17 -10.38
CA VAL A 431 27.23 6.63 -10.39
C VAL A 431 26.66 7.27 -9.15
N ARG A 432 25.39 6.98 -8.79
CA ARG A 432 24.76 7.56 -7.60
C ARG A 432 25.50 7.19 -6.31
N LEU A 433 25.92 5.94 -6.13
CA LEU A 433 26.67 5.50 -4.95
C LEU A 433 28.05 6.14 -4.86
N LYS A 434 28.74 6.33 -6.00
CA LYS A 434 29.99 7.09 -6.03
C LYS A 434 29.79 8.49 -5.46
N TYR A 435 28.72 9.20 -5.82
CA TYR A 435 28.41 10.53 -5.30
C TYR A 435 27.89 10.49 -3.86
N ALA A 436 27.40 9.35 -3.39
CA ALA A 436 27.07 9.14 -1.97
C ALA A 436 28.29 8.89 -1.07
N GLY A 437 29.51 8.91 -1.64
CA GLY A 437 30.74 8.74 -0.86
C GLY A 437 31.32 7.32 -0.89
N TRP A 438 30.81 6.42 -1.72
CA TRP A 438 31.41 5.10 -1.94
C TRP A 438 32.59 5.24 -2.90
N THR A 439 33.78 5.44 -2.33
CA THR A 439 35.00 5.67 -3.11
C THR A 439 35.86 4.42 -3.32
N ASP A 440 35.59 3.35 -2.56
CA ASP A 440 36.26 2.07 -2.71
C ASP A 440 35.68 1.31 -3.91
N ALA A 441 36.51 1.18 -4.96
CA ALA A 441 36.13 0.49 -6.19
C ALA A 441 35.85 -1.02 -5.96
N ASP A 442 36.46 -1.62 -4.94
CA ASP A 442 36.28 -3.05 -4.63
C ASP A 442 34.97 -3.31 -3.88
N ALA A 443 34.40 -2.27 -3.26
CA ALA A 443 33.13 -2.35 -2.52
C ALA A 443 31.92 -2.47 -3.46
N ILE A 444 32.02 -2.03 -4.72
CA ILE A 444 30.92 -2.04 -5.70
C ILE A 444 31.25 -2.98 -6.87
N THR A 445 30.32 -3.85 -7.17
CA THR A 445 30.40 -4.68 -8.39
C THR A 445 29.11 -4.52 -9.19
N VAL A 446 29.25 -4.23 -10.48
CA VAL A 446 28.11 -4.09 -11.39
C VAL A 446 27.92 -5.39 -12.17
N GLU A 447 26.76 -6.00 -12.02
CA GLU A 447 26.29 -7.17 -12.76
C GLU A 447 24.85 -6.91 -13.24
N PRO A 448 24.68 -6.49 -14.51
CA PRO A 448 23.37 -6.08 -15.02
C PRO A 448 22.32 -7.21 -15.04
N ASP A 449 22.72 -8.48 -15.24
CA ASP A 449 21.78 -9.59 -15.18
C ASP A 449 21.32 -9.83 -13.72
N PRO A 450 20.03 -9.70 -13.39
CA PRO A 450 19.56 -9.87 -12.02
C PRO A 450 19.87 -11.22 -11.40
N ILE A 451 19.87 -12.31 -12.19
CA ILE A 451 20.15 -13.64 -11.69
C ILE A 451 21.66 -13.81 -11.47
N GLY A 452 22.48 -13.29 -12.37
CA GLY A 452 23.94 -13.19 -12.22
C GLY A 452 24.31 -12.39 -10.98
N GLY A 453 23.68 -11.22 -10.81
CA GLY A 453 23.82 -10.35 -9.64
C GLY A 453 23.48 -11.05 -8.32
N LEU A 454 22.36 -11.78 -8.27
CA LEU A 454 21.98 -12.56 -7.09
C LEU A 454 23.01 -13.64 -6.76
N ARG A 455 23.48 -14.40 -7.75
CA ARG A 455 24.51 -15.45 -7.57
C ARG A 455 25.81 -14.85 -7.05
N LEU A 456 26.24 -13.73 -7.60
CA LEU A 456 27.43 -13.03 -7.19
C LEU A 456 27.30 -12.48 -5.75
N ALA A 457 26.16 -11.87 -5.42
CA ALA A 457 25.89 -11.38 -4.09
C ALA A 457 25.86 -12.52 -3.05
N LEU A 458 25.24 -13.65 -3.37
CA LEU A 458 25.27 -14.85 -2.53
C LEU A 458 26.70 -15.36 -2.32
N ALA A 459 27.54 -15.40 -3.37
CA ALA A 459 28.91 -15.85 -3.25
C ALA A 459 29.76 -14.94 -2.36
N ARG A 460 29.46 -13.64 -2.31
CA ARG A 460 30.13 -12.65 -1.46
C ARG A 460 29.57 -12.54 -0.04
N THR A 461 28.37 -13.04 0.20
CA THR A 461 27.76 -13.04 1.52
C THR A 461 28.33 -14.21 2.32
N PRO A 462 28.96 -14.00 3.49
CA PRO A 462 29.44 -15.07 4.35
C PRO A 462 28.30 -16.03 4.77
N GLU A 463 28.63 -17.28 5.02
CA GLU A 463 27.67 -18.25 5.49
C GLU A 463 27.07 -17.85 6.84
N GLY A 464 25.77 -18.02 7.03
CA GLY A 464 25.07 -17.57 8.23
C GLY A 464 24.79 -16.07 8.31
N GLN A 465 25.23 -15.27 7.32
CA GLN A 465 24.88 -13.85 7.22
C GLN A 465 23.70 -13.67 6.24
N PRO A 466 22.77 -12.71 6.50
CA PRO A 466 21.69 -12.42 5.60
C PRO A 466 22.14 -11.61 4.38
N LEU A 467 21.57 -11.90 3.22
CA LEU A 467 21.67 -11.07 2.02
C LEU A 467 20.42 -10.21 1.88
N TRP A 468 20.62 -8.90 1.75
CA TRP A 468 19.53 -7.94 1.58
C TRP A 468 19.41 -7.52 0.11
N VAL A 469 18.30 -7.83 -0.51
CA VAL A 469 17.99 -7.49 -1.90
C VAL A 469 16.97 -6.37 -1.90
N VAL A 470 17.39 -5.18 -2.31
CA VAL A 470 16.53 -4.00 -2.44
C VAL A 470 16.41 -3.65 -3.91
N GLY A 471 15.21 -3.62 -4.45
CA GLY A 471 15.06 -3.38 -5.87
C GLY A 471 13.68 -2.95 -6.33
N THR A 472 13.60 -2.55 -7.60
CA THR A 472 12.36 -2.23 -8.28
C THR A 472 11.55 -3.48 -8.59
N TYR A 473 10.26 -3.29 -8.83
CA TYR A 473 9.28 -4.38 -8.96
C TYR A 473 9.66 -5.42 -10.03
N GLN A 474 10.11 -4.98 -11.22
CA GLN A 474 10.44 -5.89 -12.32
C GLN A 474 11.63 -6.79 -11.99
N VAL A 475 12.68 -6.23 -11.36
CA VAL A 475 13.84 -7.03 -10.96
C VAL A 475 13.45 -8.08 -9.93
N LEU A 476 12.73 -7.67 -8.89
CA LEU A 476 12.29 -8.59 -7.84
C LEU A 476 11.39 -9.70 -8.39
N TRP A 477 10.55 -9.40 -9.39
CA TRP A 477 9.75 -10.39 -10.08
C TRP A 477 10.61 -11.40 -10.86
N GLN A 478 11.64 -10.93 -11.57
CA GLN A 478 12.57 -11.81 -12.29
C GLN A 478 13.28 -12.75 -11.31
N LEU A 479 13.78 -12.20 -10.21
CA LEU A 479 14.44 -12.99 -9.16
C LEU A 479 13.49 -14.02 -8.53
N ARG A 480 12.27 -13.60 -8.18
CA ARG A 480 11.27 -14.48 -7.58
C ARG A 480 10.79 -15.56 -8.54
N ASP A 481 10.62 -15.26 -9.84
CA ASP A 481 10.27 -16.27 -10.84
C ASP A 481 11.41 -17.30 -11.02
N TRP A 482 12.66 -16.85 -10.98
CA TRP A 482 13.80 -17.75 -10.95
C TRP A 482 13.78 -18.63 -9.68
N MET A 483 13.60 -18.04 -8.49
CA MET A 483 13.50 -18.79 -7.22
C MET A 483 12.37 -19.83 -7.26
N ARG A 484 11.23 -19.49 -7.83
CA ARG A 484 10.11 -20.40 -8.02
C ARG A 484 10.49 -21.58 -8.93
N ARG A 485 11.19 -21.31 -10.03
CA ARG A 485 11.67 -22.40 -10.93
C ARG A 485 12.68 -23.33 -10.25
N GLN A 486 13.39 -22.82 -9.24
CA GLN A 486 14.29 -23.63 -8.41
C GLN A 486 13.55 -24.33 -7.24
N GLY A 487 12.24 -24.16 -7.09
CA GLY A 487 11.46 -24.73 -6.00
C GLY A 487 11.67 -24.08 -4.64
N LEU A 488 12.25 -22.88 -4.59
CA LEU A 488 12.60 -22.16 -3.36
C LEU A 488 11.40 -21.38 -2.76
N VAL A 489 10.44 -21.01 -3.60
CA VAL A 489 9.23 -20.27 -3.21
C VAL A 489 8.00 -20.84 -3.91
N SER A 490 6.83 -20.74 -3.26
CA SER A 490 5.54 -21.14 -3.84
C SER A 490 5.07 -20.21 -4.96
N ALA A 491 4.13 -20.67 -5.75
CA ALA A 491 3.48 -19.84 -6.75
C ALA A 491 2.56 -18.79 -6.09
N LEU A 492 2.43 -17.63 -6.73
CA LEU A 492 1.65 -16.48 -6.24
C LEU A 492 0.18 -16.74 -5.92
N TRP A 493 -0.41 -17.71 -6.61
CA TRP A 493 -1.82 -18.09 -6.45
C TRP A 493 -2.05 -19.22 -5.46
N GLU A 494 -0.98 -19.70 -4.82
CA GLU A 494 -1.00 -20.75 -3.80
C GLU A 494 -0.75 -20.22 -2.38
N ALA A 495 -0.47 -18.90 -2.27
CA ALA A 495 -0.22 -18.24 -0.99
C ALA A 495 -1.45 -17.48 -0.47
#